data_f7526d7ad3ef1fbb4805fc5257c10e83
#
_entry.id   f7526d7ad3ef1fbb4805fc5257c10e83
#
_cell.length_a   1.000
_cell.length_b   1.000
_cell.length_c   1.000
_cell.angle_alpha   90.00
_cell.angle_beta   90.00
_cell.angle_gamma   90.00
#
_symmetry.space_group_name_H-M   'P 1'
#
loop_
_entity.id
_entity.type
_entity.pdbx_description
1 polymer ?
#
loop_
_entity_poly.entity_id
_entity_poly.type
_entity_poly.pdbx_seq_one_letter_code
_entity_poly.pdbx_strand_id
1 'polypeptide(L)'
;MFLKNRTHLMFALLIGVLAAPAVADDLDEGKAIFESTCSVCHGTNGRPDPDSPVVQGLGVLPADLSDALFNSREPAGDWEMVIKYGGHAMGIGEKMPAHEDALTDEQIANVTAYGKSLVDTSAYPPGEMNLFLPTRTKKAFPEDEVVYKGRYTDQPGDNPLMSVLEVEKRIGKRGQGILELVHVNSAVANELTDVEVGYKHALSWSADHFLSGAVVY
;
A
#
# COMPACT_ATOMS: atom_id res chain seq x y z
N MET A 1 9.05 -61.66 27.93
CA MET A 1 10.09 -60.66 27.97
C MET A 1 10.54 -60.40 26.50
N PHE A 2 9.81 -59.54 25.79
CA PHE A 2 10.16 -59.18 24.42
C PHE A 2 10.07 -57.66 24.29
N LEU A 3 11.24 -57.01 24.24
CA LEU A 3 11.37 -55.59 23.87
C LEU A 3 11.09 -55.46 22.38
N LYS A 4 10.09 -54.65 22.02
CA LYS A 4 9.80 -54.27 20.65
C LYS A 4 10.37 -52.87 20.39
N ASN A 5 11.55 -52.82 19.75
CA ASN A 5 12.17 -51.58 19.22
C ASN A 5 11.24 -51.00 18.16
N ARG A 6 10.74 -49.77 18.38
CA ARG A 6 10.08 -48.95 17.35
C ARG A 6 11.06 -47.87 16.91
N THR A 7 11.70 -48.09 15.79
CA THR A 7 12.49 -47.10 15.09
C THR A 7 11.53 -46.10 14.44
N HIS A 8 11.46 -44.87 14.93
CA HIS A 8 10.73 -43.80 14.28
C HIS A 8 11.62 -43.23 13.17
N LEU A 9 11.23 -43.53 11.93
CA LEU A 9 11.81 -42.92 10.73
C LEU A 9 11.24 -41.50 10.63
N MET A 10 12.03 -40.46 10.98
CA MET A 10 11.70 -39.08 10.71
C MET A 10 11.95 -38.81 9.21
N PHE A 11 10.91 -38.67 8.44
CA PHE A 11 10.95 -38.14 7.09
C PHE A 11 11.12 -36.63 7.17
N ALA A 12 12.34 -36.13 7.00
CA ALA A 12 12.62 -34.70 6.79
C ALA A 12 12.24 -34.34 5.35
N LEU A 13 11.09 -33.70 5.18
CA LEU A 13 10.67 -33.14 3.90
C LEU A 13 11.47 -31.86 3.66
N LEU A 14 12.54 -31.92 2.86
CA LEU A 14 13.25 -30.73 2.36
C LEU A 14 12.35 -30.06 1.30
N ILE A 15 11.60 -29.03 1.70
CA ILE A 15 10.96 -28.12 0.76
C ILE A 15 12.06 -27.19 0.23
N GLY A 16 12.61 -27.53 -0.93
CA GLY A 16 13.47 -26.65 -1.68
C GLY A 16 12.65 -25.46 -2.20
N VAL A 17 12.72 -24.33 -1.53
CA VAL A 17 12.23 -23.06 -2.07
C VAL A 17 13.18 -22.71 -3.22
N LEU A 18 12.73 -22.91 -4.46
CA LEU A 18 13.35 -22.34 -5.64
C LEU A 18 13.16 -20.82 -5.56
N ALA A 19 14.11 -20.13 -4.95
CA ALA A 19 14.19 -18.68 -5.05
C ALA A 19 14.49 -18.36 -6.52
N ALA A 20 13.51 -17.80 -7.23
CA ALA A 20 13.79 -17.17 -8.51
C ALA A 20 14.86 -16.08 -8.26
N PRO A 21 15.87 -15.91 -9.13
CA PRO A 21 16.80 -14.81 -8.99
C PRO A 21 15.99 -13.51 -9.03
N ALA A 22 16.08 -12.71 -7.98
CA ALA A 22 15.59 -11.34 -8.00
C ALA A 22 16.48 -10.62 -9.03
N VAL A 23 15.88 -10.15 -10.11
CA VAL A 23 16.55 -9.22 -11.04
C VAL A 23 16.72 -7.94 -10.23
N ALA A 24 17.97 -7.50 -10.08
CA ALA A 24 18.22 -6.21 -9.42
C ALA A 24 17.78 -5.10 -10.37
N ASP A 25 17.04 -4.13 -9.84
CA ASP A 25 16.58 -2.97 -10.60
C ASP A 25 17.79 -2.18 -11.14
N ASP A 26 17.73 -1.80 -12.41
CA ASP A 26 18.74 -0.93 -13.03
C ASP A 26 18.36 0.54 -12.81
N LEU A 27 18.97 1.15 -11.78
CA LEU A 27 18.72 2.53 -11.42
C LEU A 27 19.21 3.54 -12.47
N ASP A 28 20.23 3.21 -13.27
CA ASP A 28 20.74 4.09 -14.31
C ASP A 28 19.76 4.12 -15.50
N GLU A 29 19.22 2.97 -15.91
CA GLU A 29 18.14 2.92 -16.90
C GLU A 29 16.90 3.60 -16.38
N GLY A 30 16.49 3.32 -15.14
CA GLY A 30 15.34 3.95 -14.50
C GLY A 30 15.45 5.48 -14.47
N LYS A 31 16.64 5.99 -14.15
CA LYS A 31 16.94 7.43 -14.21
C LYS A 31 16.80 7.99 -15.61
N ALA A 32 17.37 7.34 -16.62
CA ALA A 32 17.29 7.80 -18.00
C ALA A 32 15.84 7.88 -18.50
N ILE A 33 15.02 6.87 -18.18
CA ILE A 33 13.58 6.88 -18.47
C ILE A 33 12.87 8.00 -17.73
N PHE A 34 13.15 8.18 -16.45
CA PHE A 34 12.54 9.23 -15.63
C PHE A 34 12.85 10.62 -16.19
N GLU A 35 14.11 10.91 -16.50
CA GLU A 35 14.54 12.20 -17.02
C GLU A 35 13.94 12.49 -18.40
N SER A 36 13.80 11.50 -19.26
CA SER A 36 13.28 11.69 -20.62
C SER A 36 11.75 11.73 -20.71
N THR A 37 11.04 11.07 -19.78
CA THR A 37 9.60 10.82 -19.90
C THR A 37 8.80 11.41 -18.74
N CYS A 38 9.23 11.17 -17.49
CA CYS A 38 8.45 11.47 -16.30
C CYS A 38 8.69 12.91 -15.78
N SER A 39 9.94 13.38 -15.92
CA SER A 39 10.38 14.66 -15.33
C SER A 39 9.62 15.87 -15.86
N VAL A 40 9.05 15.79 -17.05
CA VAL A 40 8.27 16.88 -17.67
C VAL A 40 7.06 17.30 -16.81
N CYS A 41 6.47 16.34 -16.09
CA CYS A 41 5.35 16.57 -15.18
C CYS A 41 5.77 16.52 -13.71
N HIS A 42 6.66 15.56 -13.35
CA HIS A 42 7.04 15.32 -11.96
C HIS A 42 8.29 16.11 -11.51
N GLY A 43 8.92 16.90 -12.41
CA GLY A 43 10.18 17.59 -12.13
C GLY A 43 11.39 16.65 -12.12
N THR A 44 12.58 17.16 -12.37
CA THR A 44 13.81 16.35 -12.48
C THR A 44 14.26 15.69 -11.19
N ASN A 45 13.78 16.21 -10.05
CA ASN A 45 14.04 15.69 -8.70
C ASN A 45 12.80 15.03 -8.07
N GLY A 46 11.76 14.74 -8.85
CA GLY A 46 10.51 14.19 -8.39
C GLY A 46 9.53 15.21 -7.79
N ARG A 47 9.89 16.50 -7.75
CA ARG A 47 9.01 17.57 -7.27
C ARG A 47 8.45 18.35 -8.46
N PRO A 48 7.13 18.32 -8.69
CA PRO A 48 6.50 19.07 -9.76
C PRO A 48 6.66 20.59 -9.53
N ASP A 49 6.92 21.31 -10.60
CA ASP A 49 6.96 22.77 -10.59
C ASP A 49 5.58 23.33 -10.94
N PRO A 50 4.85 23.94 -9.98
CA PRO A 50 3.52 24.49 -10.23
C PRO A 50 3.51 25.66 -11.22
N ASP A 51 4.65 26.31 -11.43
CA ASP A 51 4.79 27.41 -12.36
C ASP A 51 5.17 26.94 -13.79
N SER A 52 5.48 25.67 -13.96
CA SER A 52 5.74 25.08 -15.27
C SER A 52 4.51 25.18 -16.18
N PRO A 53 4.64 25.67 -17.44
CA PRO A 53 3.53 25.73 -18.39
C PRO A 53 2.87 24.35 -18.62
N VAL A 54 3.65 23.27 -18.54
CA VAL A 54 3.13 21.91 -18.69
C VAL A 54 2.21 21.56 -17.52
N VAL A 55 2.68 21.77 -16.28
CA VAL A 55 1.90 21.48 -15.07
C VAL A 55 0.65 22.36 -15.00
N GLN A 56 0.76 23.65 -15.36
CA GLN A 56 -0.40 24.54 -15.45
C GLN A 56 -1.42 24.05 -16.49
N GLY A 57 -0.95 23.55 -17.63
CA GLY A 57 -1.81 22.97 -18.68
C GLY A 57 -2.53 21.68 -18.26
N LEU A 58 -2.03 20.96 -17.27
CA LEU A 58 -2.71 19.78 -16.72
C LEU A 58 -3.95 20.16 -15.90
N GLY A 59 -3.97 21.34 -15.27
CA GLY A 59 -5.02 21.77 -14.36
C GLY A 59 -5.04 21.01 -13.03
N VAL A 60 -4.06 20.16 -12.78
CA VAL A 60 -3.81 19.44 -11.51
C VAL A 60 -2.31 19.42 -11.23
N LEU A 61 -1.92 19.46 -9.98
CA LEU A 61 -0.53 19.28 -9.59
C LEU A 61 -0.22 17.77 -9.56
N PRO A 62 0.78 17.30 -10.32
CA PRO A 62 1.25 15.91 -10.22
C PRO A 62 1.73 15.57 -8.82
N ALA A 63 1.78 14.28 -8.49
CA ALA A 63 2.30 13.82 -7.21
C ALA A 63 3.76 14.26 -7.00
N ASP A 64 4.07 14.74 -5.80
CA ASP A 64 5.45 15.03 -5.36
C ASP A 64 6.12 13.71 -4.92
N LEU A 65 6.91 13.14 -5.82
CA LEU A 65 7.63 11.89 -5.58
C LEU A 65 8.80 12.06 -4.61
N SER A 66 9.23 13.30 -4.37
CA SER A 66 10.27 13.65 -3.41
C SER A 66 9.73 13.86 -1.98
N ASP A 67 8.42 13.84 -1.80
CA ASP A 67 7.82 13.84 -0.46
C ASP A 67 7.95 12.45 0.18
N ALA A 68 8.75 12.37 1.24
CA ALA A 68 9.01 11.11 1.92
C ALA A 68 7.76 10.47 2.53
N LEU A 69 6.76 11.27 2.93
CA LEU A 69 5.48 10.78 3.42
C LEU A 69 4.68 10.09 2.30
N PHE A 70 4.60 10.72 1.13
CA PHE A 70 3.95 10.15 -0.04
C PHE A 70 4.72 8.92 -0.55
N ASN A 71 6.02 9.06 -0.75
CA ASN A 71 6.86 8.02 -1.33
C ASN A 71 6.88 6.72 -0.49
N SER A 72 6.87 6.82 0.85
CA SER A 72 6.88 5.66 1.75
C SER A 72 5.53 4.94 1.87
N ARG A 73 4.44 5.52 1.38
CA ARG A 73 3.08 5.06 1.66
C ARG A 73 2.70 3.84 0.83
N GLU A 74 2.97 3.88 -0.47
CA GLU A 74 2.56 2.83 -1.39
C GLU A 74 3.76 1.94 -1.77
N PRO A 75 3.57 0.64 -1.97
CA PRO A 75 4.62 -0.25 -2.44
C PRO A 75 5.02 0.04 -3.90
N ALA A 76 6.18 -0.45 -4.32
CA ALA A 76 6.66 -0.27 -5.69
C ALA A 76 5.66 -0.82 -6.72
N GLY A 77 5.08 -1.99 -6.46
CA GLY A 77 4.12 -2.63 -7.37
C GLY A 77 2.89 -1.76 -7.69
N ASP A 78 2.42 -0.94 -6.75
CA ASP A 78 1.30 -0.03 -7.01
C ASP A 78 1.71 1.11 -7.95
N TRP A 79 2.94 1.60 -7.79
CA TRP A 79 3.50 2.59 -8.71
C TRP A 79 3.69 2.02 -10.12
N GLU A 80 4.16 0.77 -10.22
CA GLU A 80 4.28 0.05 -11.49
C GLU A 80 2.93 -0.06 -12.22
N MET A 81 1.87 -0.39 -11.48
CA MET A 81 0.51 -0.45 -12.03
C MET A 81 0.03 0.91 -12.54
N VAL A 82 0.29 1.99 -11.79
CA VAL A 82 -0.05 3.36 -12.21
C VAL A 82 0.75 3.78 -13.44
N ILE A 83 2.03 3.46 -13.51
CA ILE A 83 2.86 3.76 -14.69
C ILE A 83 2.36 2.95 -15.89
N LYS A 84 2.10 1.66 -15.70
CA LYS A 84 1.68 0.76 -16.76
C LYS A 84 0.33 1.16 -17.37
N TYR A 85 -0.68 1.31 -16.54
CA TYR A 85 -2.08 1.46 -16.99
C TYR A 85 -2.61 2.89 -16.93
N GLY A 86 -1.86 3.82 -16.37
CA GLY A 86 -2.25 5.22 -16.25
C GLY A 86 -3.20 5.50 -15.10
N GLY A 87 -3.29 6.77 -14.76
CA GLY A 87 -4.13 7.24 -13.64
C GLY A 87 -5.62 7.00 -13.85
N HIS A 88 -6.12 7.08 -15.08
CA HIS A 88 -7.52 6.82 -15.40
C HIS A 88 -7.93 5.39 -15.05
N ALA A 89 -7.17 4.41 -15.51
CA ALA A 89 -7.46 3.00 -15.25
C ALA A 89 -7.38 2.64 -13.76
N MET A 90 -6.54 3.35 -13.02
CA MET A 90 -6.37 3.16 -11.57
C MET A 90 -7.31 4.03 -10.71
N GLY A 91 -8.17 4.85 -11.32
CA GLY A 91 -9.13 5.70 -10.63
C GLY A 91 -8.53 6.87 -9.85
N ILE A 92 -7.25 7.23 -10.10
CA ILE A 92 -6.53 8.29 -9.38
C ILE A 92 -6.41 9.61 -10.18
N GLY A 93 -6.92 9.66 -11.41
CA GLY A 93 -6.96 10.87 -12.24
C GLY A 93 -6.71 10.62 -13.71
N GLU A 94 -7.10 11.61 -14.55
CA GLU A 94 -7.07 11.50 -16.00
C GLU A 94 -5.73 11.90 -16.63
N LYS A 95 -4.80 12.48 -15.84
CA LYS A 95 -3.64 13.19 -16.38
C LYS A 95 -2.34 12.38 -16.41
N MET A 96 -2.25 11.30 -15.64
CA MET A 96 -1.14 10.36 -15.72
C MET A 96 -1.38 9.40 -16.88
N PRO A 97 -0.58 9.43 -17.97
CA PRO A 97 -0.78 8.54 -19.11
C PRO A 97 -0.36 7.11 -18.79
N ALA A 98 -0.89 6.13 -19.55
CA ALA A 98 -0.42 4.76 -19.56
C ALA A 98 0.87 4.65 -20.39
N HIS A 99 1.78 3.78 -19.95
CA HIS A 99 3.07 3.56 -20.62
C HIS A 99 3.27 2.10 -21.07
N GLU A 100 2.25 1.23 -20.98
CA GLU A 100 2.36 -0.20 -21.33
C GLU A 100 2.77 -0.46 -22.78
N ASP A 101 2.43 0.44 -23.71
CA ASP A 101 2.81 0.33 -25.11
C ASP A 101 4.24 0.87 -25.39
N ALA A 102 4.84 1.63 -24.46
CA ALA A 102 6.11 2.32 -24.65
C ALA A 102 7.25 1.74 -23.81
N LEU A 103 6.94 1.11 -22.67
CA LEU A 103 7.91 0.58 -21.73
C LEU A 103 7.64 -0.91 -21.47
N THR A 104 8.69 -1.69 -21.36
CA THR A 104 8.59 -3.08 -20.88
C THR A 104 8.34 -3.13 -19.38
N ASP A 105 7.89 -4.27 -18.87
CA ASP A 105 7.69 -4.46 -17.43
C ASP A 105 8.98 -4.26 -16.63
N GLU A 106 10.13 -4.65 -17.17
CA GLU A 106 11.44 -4.42 -16.57
C GLU A 106 11.78 -2.91 -16.52
N GLN A 107 11.53 -2.18 -17.58
CA GLN A 107 11.73 -0.73 -17.63
C GLN A 107 10.79 0.02 -16.67
N ILE A 108 9.56 -0.46 -16.50
CA ILE A 108 8.61 0.07 -15.52
C ILE A 108 9.13 -0.18 -14.10
N ALA A 109 9.65 -1.37 -13.80
CA ALA A 109 10.26 -1.67 -12.51
C ALA A 109 11.48 -0.77 -12.25
N ASN A 110 12.38 -0.60 -13.23
CA ASN A 110 13.57 0.23 -13.14
C ASN A 110 13.24 1.70 -12.88
N VAL A 111 12.27 2.29 -13.61
CA VAL A 111 11.88 3.68 -13.39
C VAL A 111 11.12 3.86 -12.06
N THR A 112 10.39 2.85 -11.62
CA THR A 112 9.74 2.84 -10.30
C THR A 112 10.79 2.84 -9.19
N ALA A 113 11.79 1.96 -9.28
CA ALA A 113 12.91 1.90 -8.32
C ALA A 113 13.66 3.23 -8.25
N TYR A 114 13.92 3.86 -9.39
CA TYR A 114 14.51 5.20 -9.42
C TYR A 114 13.60 6.24 -8.74
N GLY A 115 12.31 6.28 -9.05
CA GLY A 115 11.35 7.18 -8.42
C GLY A 115 11.29 6.99 -6.89
N LYS A 116 11.37 5.75 -6.42
CA LYS A 116 11.46 5.41 -4.99
C LYS A 116 12.77 5.89 -4.36
N SER A 117 13.86 5.92 -5.11
CA SER A 117 15.18 6.36 -4.62
C SER A 117 15.35 7.88 -4.51
N LEU A 118 14.39 8.68 -5.03
CA LEU A 118 14.48 10.16 -5.03
C LEU A 118 14.47 10.76 -3.63
N VAL A 119 14.05 10.02 -2.62
CA VAL A 119 13.99 10.49 -1.23
C VAL A 119 14.30 9.36 -0.25
N ASP A 120 15.00 9.69 0.83
CA ASP A 120 15.23 8.75 1.94
C ASP A 120 13.96 8.54 2.76
N THR A 121 13.38 7.35 2.65
CA THR A 121 12.20 6.91 3.39
C THR A 121 12.52 6.04 4.60
N SER A 122 13.79 5.82 4.94
CA SER A 122 14.22 4.90 6.02
C SER A 122 13.63 5.20 7.39
N ALA A 123 13.25 6.47 7.64
CA ALA A 123 12.60 6.89 8.87
C ALA A 123 11.09 6.62 8.91
N TYR A 124 10.51 6.12 7.83
CA TYR A 124 9.09 5.80 7.71
C TYR A 124 8.90 4.28 7.71
N PRO A 125 7.83 3.76 8.36
CA PRO A 125 7.45 2.36 8.16
C PRO A 125 7.19 2.10 6.68
N PRO A 126 7.55 0.92 6.15
CA PRO A 126 7.16 0.56 4.81
C PRO A 126 5.62 0.56 4.68
N GLY A 127 5.14 0.97 3.52
CA GLY A 127 3.73 0.98 3.18
C GLY A 127 3.11 -0.42 3.08
N GLU A 128 2.09 -0.56 2.27
CA GLU A 128 1.46 -1.86 2.02
C GLU A 128 2.46 -2.87 1.46
N MET A 129 2.45 -4.07 2.03
CA MET A 129 3.37 -5.14 1.61
C MET A 129 2.79 -6.01 0.49
N ASN A 130 1.63 -5.66 -0.06
CA ASN A 130 0.92 -6.42 -1.11
C ASN A 130 0.93 -7.94 -0.86
N LEU A 131 0.57 -8.34 0.37
CA LEU A 131 0.53 -9.75 0.71
C LEU A 131 -0.52 -10.46 -0.15
N PHE A 132 -0.16 -11.58 -0.73
CA PHE A 132 -1.02 -12.41 -1.58
C PHE A 132 -2.32 -12.87 -0.89
N LEU A 133 -2.32 -12.97 0.42
CA LEU A 133 -3.50 -13.33 1.22
C LEU A 133 -3.92 -12.16 2.11
N PRO A 134 -5.24 -11.89 2.24
CA PRO A 134 -5.73 -10.88 3.16
C PRO A 134 -5.34 -11.25 4.59
N THR A 135 -4.71 -10.33 5.29
CA THR A 135 -4.44 -10.48 6.72
C THR A 135 -5.71 -10.22 7.52
N ARG A 136 -5.91 -10.92 8.63
CA ARG A 136 -7.01 -10.66 9.56
C ARG A 136 -6.65 -9.63 10.63
N THR A 137 -5.42 -9.16 10.62
CA THR A 137 -4.89 -8.19 11.56
C THR A 137 -4.87 -6.82 10.92
N LYS A 138 -5.05 -5.76 11.73
CA LYS A 138 -4.82 -4.38 11.28
C LYS A 138 -3.36 -4.24 10.86
N LYS A 139 -3.12 -3.50 9.79
CA LYS A 139 -1.77 -3.20 9.28
C LYS A 139 -0.98 -2.40 10.32
N ALA A 140 0.31 -2.66 10.42
CA ALA A 140 1.15 -1.98 11.40
C ALA A 140 1.54 -0.57 10.96
N PHE A 141 1.66 -0.31 9.66
CA PHE A 141 2.00 1.03 9.18
C PHE A 141 0.82 2.00 9.30
N PRO A 142 1.08 3.31 9.43
CA PRO A 142 0.04 4.33 9.48
C PRO A 142 -0.61 4.56 8.10
N GLU A 143 -1.92 4.67 8.09
CA GLU A 143 -2.74 4.90 6.89
C GLU A 143 -3.41 6.27 6.89
N ASP A 144 -3.77 6.73 5.70
CA ASP A 144 -4.62 7.90 5.46
C ASP A 144 -5.79 7.42 4.61
N GLU A 145 -6.86 6.93 5.25
CA GLU A 145 -7.99 6.40 4.50
C GLU A 145 -9.33 6.65 5.19
N VAL A 146 -10.38 6.56 4.40
CA VAL A 146 -11.77 6.52 4.86
C VAL A 146 -12.40 5.27 4.29
N VAL A 147 -12.82 4.37 5.15
CA VAL A 147 -13.41 3.08 4.77
C VAL A 147 -14.85 3.02 5.21
N TYR A 148 -15.74 2.69 4.29
CA TYR A 148 -17.12 2.34 4.60
C TYR A 148 -17.32 0.84 4.39
N LYS A 149 -17.79 0.15 5.43
CA LYS A 149 -18.09 -1.28 5.41
C LYS A 149 -19.58 -1.46 5.69
N GLY A 150 -20.30 -2.11 4.78
CA GLY A 150 -21.69 -2.51 4.96
C GLY A 150 -21.78 -4.03 5.13
N ARG A 151 -22.48 -4.49 6.16
CA ARG A 151 -22.83 -5.91 6.35
C ARG A 151 -24.34 -6.05 6.44
N TYR A 152 -24.92 -6.65 5.42
CA TYR A 152 -26.32 -7.06 5.43
C TYR A 152 -26.43 -8.53 5.88
N THR A 153 -27.37 -8.81 6.74
CA THR A 153 -27.65 -10.17 7.20
C THR A 153 -29.11 -10.51 6.86
N ASP A 154 -29.33 -11.54 6.07
CA ASP A 154 -30.67 -12.05 5.76
C ASP A 154 -31.02 -13.14 6.76
N GLN A 155 -32.05 -12.86 7.59
CA GLN A 155 -32.53 -13.80 8.61
C GLN A 155 -34.04 -13.68 8.82
N PRO A 156 -34.73 -14.76 9.22
CA PRO A 156 -36.17 -14.73 9.44
C PRO A 156 -36.57 -13.70 10.48
N GLY A 157 -37.40 -12.72 10.07
CA GLY A 157 -38.01 -11.74 10.95
C GLY A 157 -37.21 -10.44 11.16
N ASP A 158 -35.96 -10.39 10.70
CA ASP A 158 -35.13 -9.18 10.75
C ASP A 158 -34.00 -9.25 9.73
N ASN A 159 -33.73 -8.16 9.06
CA ASN A 159 -32.67 -8.04 8.07
C ASN A 159 -31.73 -6.88 8.44
N PRO A 160 -30.89 -7.01 9.48
CA PRO A 160 -30.04 -5.94 9.92
C PRO A 160 -28.99 -5.55 8.89
N LEU A 161 -28.82 -4.24 8.70
CA LEU A 161 -27.70 -3.63 8.02
C LEU A 161 -26.79 -2.97 9.06
N MET A 162 -25.61 -3.50 9.25
CA MET A 162 -24.55 -2.88 10.01
C MET A 162 -23.67 -2.05 9.08
N SER A 163 -23.52 -0.78 9.37
CA SER A 163 -22.67 0.16 8.65
C SER A 163 -21.54 0.62 9.55
N VAL A 164 -20.31 0.53 9.06
CA VAL A 164 -19.13 1.02 9.78
C VAL A 164 -18.46 2.07 8.91
N LEU A 165 -18.27 3.26 9.45
CA LEU A 165 -17.44 4.31 8.88
C LEU A 165 -16.16 4.40 9.71
N GLU A 166 -15.04 4.06 9.09
CA GLU A 166 -13.71 4.13 9.69
C GLU A 166 -12.93 5.25 9.00
N VAL A 167 -12.38 6.17 9.79
CA VAL A 167 -11.52 7.26 9.32
C VAL A 167 -10.16 7.09 9.98
N GLU A 168 -9.16 6.87 9.16
CA GLU A 168 -7.77 6.74 9.59
C GLU A 168 -6.96 7.92 9.09
N LYS A 169 -6.20 8.55 9.99
CA LYS A 169 -5.39 9.71 9.67
C LYS A 169 -3.98 9.56 10.18
N ARG A 170 -3.03 9.57 9.25
CA ARG A 170 -1.60 9.54 9.59
C ARG A 170 -1.19 10.79 10.37
N ILE A 171 -0.44 10.60 11.44
CA ILE A 171 0.07 11.65 12.34
C ILE A 171 1.59 11.50 12.43
N GLY A 172 2.30 12.31 11.68
CA GLY A 172 3.76 12.22 11.56
C GLY A 172 4.20 10.93 10.85
N LYS A 173 5.40 10.45 11.19
CA LYS A 173 6.04 9.33 10.49
C LYS A 173 5.48 7.96 10.91
N ARG A 174 5.06 7.81 12.17
CA ARG A 174 4.77 6.51 12.80
C ARG A 174 3.40 6.42 13.45
N GLY A 175 2.69 7.53 13.55
CA GLY A 175 1.42 7.61 14.25
C GLY A 175 0.22 7.58 13.31
N GLN A 176 -0.92 7.12 13.82
CA GLN A 176 -2.21 7.16 13.14
C GLN A 176 -3.32 7.36 14.16
N GLY A 177 -4.18 8.36 13.92
CA GLY A 177 -5.46 8.49 14.62
C GLY A 177 -6.51 7.64 13.93
N ILE A 178 -7.42 7.06 14.70
CA ILE A 178 -8.51 6.20 14.24
C ILE A 178 -9.80 6.72 14.83
N LEU A 179 -10.83 6.87 14.00
CA LEU A 179 -12.21 7.09 14.41
C LEU A 179 -13.09 6.06 13.70
N GLU A 180 -13.79 5.23 14.46
CA GLU A 180 -14.76 4.29 13.92
C GLU A 180 -16.15 4.61 14.45
N LEU A 181 -17.13 4.64 13.54
CA LEU A 181 -18.55 4.85 13.87
C LEU A 181 -19.31 3.63 13.38
N VAL A 182 -20.02 2.95 14.30
CA VAL A 182 -20.83 1.77 13.99
C VAL A 182 -22.30 2.13 14.10
N HIS A 183 -23.04 1.96 13.02
CA HIS A 183 -24.47 2.17 12.96
C HIS A 183 -25.18 0.86 12.58
N VAL A 184 -26.25 0.56 13.30
CA VAL A 184 -27.12 -0.59 13.02
C VAL A 184 -28.51 -0.13 12.63
N ASN A 185 -29.01 -0.64 11.52
CA ASN A 185 -30.39 -0.48 11.07
C ASN A 185 -31.05 -1.86 10.98
N SER A 186 -32.06 -2.10 11.80
CA SER A 186 -32.80 -3.37 11.90
C SER A 186 -34.27 -3.11 12.16
N ALA A 187 -35.07 -4.17 12.28
CA ALA A 187 -36.48 -4.05 12.64
C ALA A 187 -36.70 -3.51 14.06
N VAL A 188 -35.70 -3.58 14.94
CA VAL A 188 -35.82 -3.20 16.37
C VAL A 188 -34.90 -2.05 16.75
N ALA A 189 -33.90 -1.69 15.93
CA ALA A 189 -32.95 -0.64 16.23
C ALA A 189 -32.54 0.14 14.96
N ASN A 190 -32.44 1.44 15.08
CA ASN A 190 -31.84 2.33 14.06
C ASN A 190 -31.04 3.39 14.80
N GLU A 191 -29.80 3.04 15.13
CA GLU A 191 -28.98 3.86 16.02
C GLU A 191 -27.48 3.69 15.77
N LEU A 192 -26.73 4.70 16.21
CA LEU A 192 -25.27 4.60 16.36
C LEU A 192 -25.00 3.75 17.61
N THR A 193 -24.44 2.56 17.38
CA THR A 193 -24.24 1.57 18.46
C THR A 193 -22.86 1.65 19.10
N ASP A 194 -21.87 2.16 18.37
CA ASP A 194 -20.52 2.29 18.90
C ASP A 194 -19.75 3.46 18.26
N VAL A 195 -18.85 4.05 19.05
CA VAL A 195 -17.91 5.09 18.65
C VAL A 195 -16.56 4.73 19.23
N GLU A 196 -15.63 4.33 18.38
CA GLU A 196 -14.25 4.02 18.79
C GLU A 196 -13.32 5.17 18.38
N VAL A 197 -12.48 5.60 19.31
CA VAL A 197 -11.37 6.53 19.03
C VAL A 197 -10.09 5.87 19.47
N GLY A 198 -9.15 5.70 18.51
CA GLY A 198 -7.92 4.99 18.75
C GLY A 198 -6.69 5.76 18.24
N TYR A 199 -5.55 5.32 18.72
CA TYR A 199 -4.25 5.75 18.22
C TYR A 199 -3.35 4.55 18.01
N LYS A 200 -2.78 4.42 16.80
CA LYS A 200 -1.81 3.38 16.44
C LYS A 200 -0.41 3.97 16.32
N HIS A 201 0.58 3.29 16.83
CA HIS A 201 1.98 3.68 16.70
C HIS A 201 2.85 2.53 16.19
N ALA A 202 3.48 2.71 15.03
CA ALA A 202 4.43 1.73 14.48
C ALA A 202 5.73 1.73 15.29
N LEU A 203 6.08 0.58 15.87
CA LEU A 203 7.25 0.41 16.74
C LEU A 203 8.48 0.02 15.94
N SER A 204 8.37 -1.00 15.11
CA SER A 204 9.47 -1.59 14.34
C SER A 204 8.97 -2.16 13.02
N TRP A 205 9.86 -2.22 12.06
CA TRP A 205 9.60 -2.87 10.78
C TRP A 205 10.91 -3.40 10.18
N SER A 206 10.79 -4.37 9.28
CA SER A 206 11.87 -4.88 8.45
C SER A 206 11.31 -5.16 7.06
N ALA A 207 11.78 -4.45 6.06
CA ALA A 207 11.39 -4.66 4.67
C ALA A 207 11.89 -6.02 4.16
N ASP A 208 13.11 -6.39 4.51
CA ASP A 208 13.75 -7.65 4.06
C ASP A 208 13.03 -8.90 4.56
N HIS A 209 12.32 -8.80 5.69
CA HIS A 209 11.64 -9.93 6.31
C HIS A 209 10.11 -9.77 6.31
N PHE A 210 9.57 -8.73 5.69
CA PHE A 210 8.15 -8.40 5.69
C PHE A 210 7.53 -8.41 7.09
N LEU A 211 8.27 -7.90 8.07
CA LEU A 211 7.84 -7.84 9.46
C LEU A 211 7.58 -6.40 9.87
N SER A 212 6.43 -6.18 10.49
CA SER A 212 6.13 -4.90 11.12
C SER A 212 5.34 -5.13 12.40
N GLY A 213 5.46 -4.21 13.36
CA GLY A 213 4.75 -4.25 14.62
C GLY A 213 4.25 -2.87 15.03
N ALA A 214 3.04 -2.81 15.56
CA ALA A 214 2.45 -1.59 16.10
C ALA A 214 1.73 -1.86 17.42
N VAL A 215 1.51 -0.80 18.18
CA VAL A 215 0.65 -0.80 19.37
C VAL A 215 -0.55 0.08 19.06
N VAL A 216 -1.74 -0.40 19.42
CA VAL A 216 -3.02 0.32 19.28
C VAL A 216 -3.56 0.58 20.68
N TYR A 217 -3.99 1.81 20.96
CA TYR A 217 -4.56 2.25 22.23
C TYR A 217 -5.98 2.76 22.01
#